data_72ba26c67945bcd6cf6f3909bbb155be
#
_entry.id   72ba26c67945bcd6cf6f3909bbb155be
#
_cell.length_a   1.000
_cell.length_b   1.000
_cell.length_c   1.000
_cell.angle_alpha   90.00
_cell.angle_beta   90.00
_cell.angle_gamma   90.00
#
_symmetry.space_group_name_H-M   'P 1'
#
loop_
_entity.id
_entity.type
_entity.pdbx_description
1 polymer ?
#
loop_
_entity_poly.entity_id
_entity_poly.type
_entity_poly.pdbx_seq_one_letter_code
_entity_poly.pdbx_strand_id
1 'polypeptide(L)'
;MRTLPHKLFAVTAILAIFPIIGPGSAAQTTKKKPKYNVLFISSDDLRPELGAYGLKDIKTPNVDKIASRGMRFDRAYAQYPVCNPSRASLLTGRYPTETKVMNNNDYFRRIDPSTVTLPQHFKNNGYVSLRSGKIFHGGIDDQVSWTEGGEPTDPNITERGNPNFRPTKPANSDPAQAQAQTAGVNIADSNSDRIVVLDGDGENHGDYRTATRAINFIEKYKDRPFFLAVGFVKPHSPPTAPKKFFDLYDVKKIPLPVDFGATPKALAGAPEISISPRNSDLFIGRESTPELSREMKRAYWASTSFMDAQVGRVIDSLEKNGLKDNTIIVFFGDHGYHLGEKGKWSKAYSLYELGLRVPLLIAMPNQKARSTTRIVELVDLYPTLADLCGLPKPTNISGDSLAPLLKNPNAAWDRPAYSVTQYRQSLGRSIRTSRWHYVEWDEGKSGAMLYATEKDPHELKNLSSDPKYAKTIAEMKQLLAKMPVIP
;
A
#
# COMPACT_ATOMS: atom_id res chain seq x y z
N MET A 1 74.62 -61.46 62.06
CA MET A 1 74.00 -60.64 63.10
C MET A 1 73.42 -59.35 62.49
N ARG A 2 72.26 -59.03 62.81
CA ARG A 2 71.48 -57.81 62.44
C ARG A 2 70.79 -57.85 61.02
N THR A 3 69.56 -58.21 61.08
CA THR A 3 68.56 -58.11 60.07
C THR A 3 68.13 -56.69 59.79
N LEU A 4 67.96 -56.33 58.57
CA LEU A 4 67.33 -55.06 58.13
C LEU A 4 66.00 -55.41 57.38
N PRO A 5 64.92 -54.71 57.60
CA PRO A 5 63.61 -55.07 57.03
C PRO A 5 63.42 -54.47 55.64
N HIS A 6 62.74 -55.24 54.77
CA HIS A 6 62.28 -54.79 53.46
C HIS A 6 61.09 -53.84 53.57
N LYS A 7 61.22 -52.64 53.00
CA LYS A 7 60.08 -51.74 52.77
C LYS A 7 59.38 -52.08 51.47
N LEU A 8 58.17 -52.44 51.62
CA LEU A 8 57.22 -52.62 50.50
C LEU A 8 56.78 -51.24 50.03
N PHE A 9 56.96 -50.87 48.75
CA PHE A 9 56.41 -49.74 48.10
C PHE A 9 55.06 -50.16 47.43
N ALA A 10 53.97 -49.62 47.93
CA ALA A 10 52.66 -49.71 47.27
C ALA A 10 52.60 -48.65 46.19
N VAL A 11 52.45 -49.05 44.93
CA VAL A 11 52.17 -48.19 43.78
C VAL A 11 50.67 -48.00 43.67
N THR A 12 50.17 -46.83 44.05
CA THR A 12 48.78 -46.43 43.87
C THR A 12 48.58 -45.93 42.43
N ALA A 13 47.89 -46.73 41.59
CA ALA A 13 47.50 -46.31 40.26
C ALA A 13 46.28 -45.36 40.37
N ILE A 14 46.47 -44.08 40.03
CA ILE A 14 45.39 -43.12 39.89
C ILE A 14 44.75 -43.31 38.49
N LEU A 15 43.55 -43.88 38.43
CA LEU A 15 42.71 -43.88 37.22
C LEU A 15 42.16 -42.44 37.01
N ALA A 16 42.66 -41.73 36.03
CA ALA A 16 42.07 -40.46 35.56
C ALA A 16 40.84 -40.81 34.73
N ILE A 17 39.65 -40.51 35.26
CA ILE A 17 38.37 -40.59 34.52
C ILE A 17 38.24 -39.30 33.73
N PHE A 18 38.46 -39.33 32.39
CA PHE A 18 38.11 -38.24 31.48
C PHE A 18 36.60 -38.30 31.19
N PRO A 19 35.83 -37.22 31.40
CA PRO A 19 34.46 -37.18 30.95
C PRO A 19 34.41 -37.21 29.43
N ILE A 20 33.79 -38.19 28.81
CA ILE A 20 33.44 -38.19 27.40
C ILE A 20 32.35 -37.11 27.18
N ILE A 21 32.76 -35.96 26.67
CA ILE A 21 31.83 -34.96 26.17
C ILE A 21 31.20 -35.54 24.88
N GLY A 22 30.04 -36.12 25.01
CA GLY A 22 29.23 -36.52 23.86
C GLY A 22 28.90 -35.30 22.96
N PRO A 23 28.73 -35.48 21.63
CA PRO A 23 28.37 -34.39 20.73
C PRO A 23 27.10 -33.73 21.23
N GLY A 24 27.19 -32.43 21.58
CA GLY A 24 26.06 -31.62 22.00
C GLY A 24 24.96 -31.75 20.97
N SER A 25 23.81 -32.24 21.37
CA SER A 25 22.59 -32.23 20.58
C SER A 25 22.30 -30.80 20.20
N ALA A 26 22.59 -30.41 18.95
CA ALA A 26 22.13 -29.17 18.40
C ALA A 26 20.60 -29.13 18.53
N ALA A 27 20.09 -28.30 19.43
CA ALA A 27 18.67 -28.07 19.57
C ALA A 27 18.15 -27.67 18.19
N GLN A 28 17.52 -28.60 17.49
CA GLN A 28 16.72 -28.26 16.30
C GLN A 28 15.66 -27.25 16.76
N THR A 29 15.86 -25.97 16.47
CA THR A 29 14.82 -24.97 16.59
C THR A 29 13.71 -25.39 15.63
N THR A 30 12.72 -26.11 16.15
CA THR A 30 11.52 -26.43 15.39
C THR A 30 10.89 -25.11 14.99
N LYS A 31 11.04 -24.72 13.71
CA LYS A 31 10.36 -23.55 13.15
C LYS A 31 8.88 -23.71 13.46
N LYS A 32 8.34 -22.82 14.30
CA LYS A 32 6.94 -22.83 14.68
C LYS A 32 6.10 -22.78 13.38
N LYS A 33 5.18 -23.75 13.22
CA LYS A 33 4.35 -23.85 12.01
C LYS A 33 3.63 -22.51 11.81
N PRO A 34 3.65 -21.91 10.61
CA PRO A 34 2.93 -20.65 10.34
C PRO A 34 1.46 -20.77 10.73
N LYS A 35 0.92 -19.76 11.38
CA LYS A 35 -0.43 -19.84 11.96
C LYS A 35 -1.53 -19.55 10.93
N TYR A 36 -1.31 -18.57 10.02
CA TYR A 36 -2.32 -18.10 9.08
C TYR A 36 -1.75 -17.99 7.67
N ASN A 37 -2.58 -18.24 6.66
CA ASN A 37 -2.36 -17.71 5.33
C ASN A 37 -2.60 -16.19 5.29
N VAL A 38 -2.04 -15.51 4.31
CA VAL A 38 -2.28 -14.10 4.08
C VAL A 38 -2.79 -13.90 2.67
N LEU A 39 -3.96 -13.27 2.53
CA LEU A 39 -4.47 -12.71 1.29
C LEU A 39 -4.34 -11.18 1.36
N PHE A 40 -3.41 -10.63 0.57
CA PHE A 40 -3.02 -9.22 0.57
C PHE A 40 -3.52 -8.56 -0.71
N ILE A 41 -4.63 -7.80 -0.61
CA ILE A 41 -5.34 -7.22 -1.76
C ILE A 41 -5.10 -5.72 -1.81
N SER A 42 -4.51 -5.24 -2.91
CA SER A 42 -4.36 -3.81 -3.20
C SER A 42 -5.21 -3.38 -4.38
N SER A 43 -5.69 -2.13 -4.34
CA SER A 43 -6.39 -1.47 -5.44
C SER A 43 -5.70 -0.14 -5.74
N ASP A 44 -5.49 0.18 -7.02
CA ASP A 44 -4.78 1.37 -7.46
C ASP A 44 -5.71 2.57 -7.60
N ASP A 45 -5.30 3.74 -7.13
CA ASP A 45 -6.09 4.99 -7.12
C ASP A 45 -7.40 4.91 -6.30
N LEU A 46 -7.47 4.02 -5.31
CA LEU A 46 -8.70 3.82 -4.54
C LEU A 46 -8.76 4.72 -3.31
N ARG A 47 -9.66 5.69 -3.32
CA ARG A 47 -9.99 6.51 -2.14
C ARG A 47 -11.10 5.84 -1.29
N PRO A 48 -11.30 6.24 -0.01
CA PRO A 48 -12.29 5.59 0.87
C PRO A 48 -13.75 5.97 0.55
N GLU A 49 -14.09 6.11 -0.74
CA GLU A 49 -15.48 6.18 -1.23
C GLU A 49 -16.02 4.77 -1.45
N LEU A 50 -16.40 4.09 -0.36
CA LEU A 50 -16.88 2.70 -0.34
C LEU A 50 -18.07 2.57 0.61
N GLY A 51 -18.91 1.55 0.41
CA GLY A 51 -20.03 1.25 1.32
C GLY A 51 -19.56 1.06 2.76
N ALA A 52 -18.49 0.31 2.98
CA ALA A 52 -17.87 0.10 4.28
C ALA A 52 -17.43 1.40 4.98
N TYR A 53 -17.16 2.48 4.24
CA TYR A 53 -16.80 3.79 4.76
C TYR A 53 -17.97 4.77 4.83
N GLY A 54 -19.20 4.27 4.66
CA GLY A 54 -20.44 5.04 4.85
C GLY A 54 -21.01 5.69 3.60
N LEU A 55 -20.39 5.55 2.42
CA LEU A 55 -20.95 6.04 1.17
C LEU A 55 -21.96 5.00 0.61
N LYS A 56 -23.25 5.22 0.86
CA LYS A 56 -24.31 4.27 0.49
C LYS A 56 -24.59 4.19 -1.02
N ASP A 57 -24.23 5.22 -1.76
CA ASP A 57 -24.52 5.31 -3.19
C ASP A 57 -23.63 4.39 -4.02
N ILE A 58 -22.37 4.20 -3.63
CA ILE A 58 -21.45 3.27 -4.30
C ILE A 58 -21.77 1.81 -3.94
N LYS A 59 -21.59 0.90 -4.89
CA LYS A 59 -21.90 -0.53 -4.71
C LYS A 59 -20.62 -1.34 -4.62
N THR A 60 -20.25 -1.71 -3.38
CA THR A 60 -19.02 -2.46 -3.06
C THR A 60 -19.29 -3.60 -2.06
N PRO A 61 -20.26 -4.51 -2.36
CA PRO A 61 -20.72 -5.51 -1.41
C PRO A 61 -19.63 -6.49 -0.94
N ASN A 62 -18.62 -6.76 -1.76
CA ASN A 62 -17.57 -7.72 -1.43
C ASN A 62 -16.51 -7.10 -0.50
N VAL A 63 -16.15 -5.84 -0.70
CA VAL A 63 -15.32 -5.09 0.25
C VAL A 63 -16.08 -4.88 1.56
N ASP A 64 -17.38 -4.60 1.51
CA ASP A 64 -18.24 -4.48 2.68
C ASP A 64 -18.32 -5.82 3.47
N LYS A 65 -18.31 -6.98 2.77
CA LYS A 65 -18.21 -8.32 3.37
C LYS A 65 -16.89 -8.50 4.13
N ILE A 66 -15.75 -7.97 3.64
CA ILE A 66 -14.48 -7.97 4.39
C ILE A 66 -14.63 -7.13 5.66
N ALA A 67 -15.15 -5.91 5.54
CA ALA A 67 -15.34 -5.00 6.68
C ALA A 67 -16.27 -5.58 7.76
N SER A 68 -17.30 -6.35 7.37
CA SER A 68 -18.26 -6.97 8.30
C SER A 68 -17.64 -8.02 9.23
N ARG A 69 -16.42 -8.47 8.95
CA ARG A 69 -15.69 -9.48 9.73
C ARG A 69 -14.26 -9.07 10.10
N GLY A 70 -13.96 -7.78 10.07
CA GLY A 70 -12.63 -7.28 10.32
C GLY A 70 -12.60 -5.91 11.00
N MET A 71 -11.38 -5.38 11.09
CA MET A 71 -11.09 -4.02 11.53
C MET A 71 -11.06 -3.09 10.33
N ARG A 72 -11.89 -2.04 10.35
CA ARG A 72 -11.79 -0.89 9.46
C ARG A 72 -10.97 0.20 10.13
N PHE A 73 -9.97 0.68 9.43
CA PHE A 73 -9.19 1.84 9.85
C PHE A 73 -9.73 3.09 9.13
N ASP A 74 -10.35 3.99 9.89
CA ASP A 74 -11.00 5.17 9.32
C ASP A 74 -10.00 6.21 8.84
N ARG A 75 -8.77 6.18 9.37
CA ARG A 75 -7.70 7.15 9.11
C ARG A 75 -6.37 6.43 8.78
N ALA A 76 -6.33 5.78 7.63
CA ALA A 76 -5.11 5.15 7.09
C ALA A 76 -4.52 6.00 5.97
N TYR A 77 -3.20 6.15 5.96
CA TYR A 77 -2.50 7.07 5.06
C TYR A 77 -1.35 6.40 4.31
N ALA A 78 -1.25 6.74 3.02
CA ALA A 78 -0.11 6.43 2.19
C ALA A 78 1.05 7.40 2.45
N GLN A 79 2.28 6.94 2.27
CA GLN A 79 3.47 7.75 2.49
C GLN A 79 3.81 8.67 1.31
N TYR A 80 3.17 8.42 0.16
CA TYR A 80 3.39 9.20 -1.05
C TYR A 80 2.16 9.13 -1.97
N PRO A 81 1.71 10.23 -2.61
CA PRO A 81 0.56 10.23 -3.50
C PRO A 81 0.91 9.82 -4.94
N VAL A 82 1.72 8.75 -5.12
CA VAL A 82 2.07 8.15 -6.42
C VAL A 82 2.40 6.68 -6.22
N CYS A 83 2.03 5.84 -7.18
CA CYS A 83 2.03 4.38 -7.06
C CYS A 83 3.38 3.78 -6.63
N ASN A 84 4.48 4.02 -7.38
CA ASN A 84 5.76 3.38 -7.07
C ASN A 84 6.32 3.77 -5.70
N PRO A 85 6.45 5.06 -5.34
CA PRO A 85 6.95 5.45 -4.02
C PRO A 85 6.09 4.91 -2.88
N SER A 86 4.77 4.93 -3.00
CA SER A 86 3.87 4.39 -1.99
C SER A 86 4.03 2.87 -1.85
N ARG A 87 4.04 2.14 -2.97
CA ARG A 87 4.20 0.66 -2.99
C ARG A 87 5.57 0.24 -2.50
N ALA A 88 6.65 0.91 -2.92
CA ALA A 88 7.99 0.67 -2.40
C ALA A 88 8.04 0.90 -0.88
N SER A 89 7.44 1.98 -0.38
CA SER A 89 7.38 2.31 1.04
C SER A 89 6.67 1.21 1.84
N LEU A 90 5.45 0.86 1.49
CA LEU A 90 4.67 -0.15 2.24
C LEU A 90 5.29 -1.56 2.17
N LEU A 91 5.86 -1.95 1.01
CA LEU A 91 6.43 -3.28 0.84
C LEU A 91 7.82 -3.44 1.46
N THR A 92 8.54 -2.33 1.69
CA THR A 92 9.81 -2.33 2.42
C THR A 92 9.64 -1.98 3.90
N GLY A 93 8.48 -1.44 4.31
CA GLY A 93 8.23 -0.94 5.66
C GLY A 93 9.00 0.34 5.99
N ARG A 94 9.46 1.10 4.97
CA ARG A 94 10.33 2.28 5.11
C ARG A 94 9.71 3.48 4.41
N TYR A 95 9.96 4.68 4.91
CA TYR A 95 9.47 5.90 4.28
C TYR A 95 10.14 6.16 2.91
N PRO A 96 9.48 6.90 2.00
CA PRO A 96 10.07 7.24 0.69
C PRO A 96 11.40 7.99 0.80
N THR A 97 11.59 8.80 1.83
CA THR A 97 12.85 9.50 2.13
C THR A 97 13.99 8.55 2.48
N GLU A 98 13.70 7.37 3.04
CA GLU A 98 14.67 6.34 3.37
C GLU A 98 14.93 5.40 2.17
N THR A 99 13.89 5.02 1.44
CA THR A 99 14.02 4.18 0.23
C THR A 99 14.58 4.96 -0.95
N LYS A 100 14.50 6.31 -0.91
CA LYS A 100 14.85 7.25 -2.01
C LYS A 100 14.06 6.98 -3.29
N VAL A 101 12.93 6.29 -3.20
CA VAL A 101 11.99 6.08 -4.30
C VAL A 101 11.01 7.23 -4.28
N MET A 102 11.18 8.19 -5.20
CA MET A 102 10.43 9.45 -5.23
C MET A 102 9.57 9.62 -6.48
N ASN A 103 9.68 8.70 -7.44
CA ASN A 103 8.91 8.71 -8.68
C ASN A 103 8.68 7.29 -9.22
N ASN A 104 7.93 7.16 -10.31
CA ASN A 104 7.56 5.87 -10.89
C ASN A 104 8.71 5.13 -11.61
N ASN A 105 9.87 5.75 -11.75
CA ASN A 105 11.04 5.16 -12.44
C ASN A 105 12.17 4.78 -11.47
N ASP A 106 12.02 5.04 -10.17
CA ASP A 106 13.03 4.68 -9.19
C ASP A 106 12.89 3.22 -8.78
N TYR A 107 14.02 2.54 -8.60
CA TYR A 107 14.04 1.14 -8.17
C TYR A 107 14.78 1.01 -6.84
N PHE A 108 14.09 0.60 -5.79
CA PHE A 108 14.64 0.57 -4.42
C PHE A 108 15.87 -0.33 -4.27
N ARG A 109 15.95 -1.45 -5.02
CA ARG A 109 17.14 -2.33 -4.97
C ARG A 109 18.39 -1.75 -5.61
N ARG A 110 18.27 -0.74 -6.44
CA ARG A 110 19.43 0.00 -6.91
C ARG A 110 20.07 0.82 -5.78
N ILE A 111 19.23 1.28 -4.85
CA ILE A 111 19.64 2.11 -3.72
C ILE A 111 20.14 1.22 -2.58
N ASP A 112 19.38 0.17 -2.25
CA ASP A 112 19.73 -0.81 -1.22
C ASP A 112 19.37 -2.23 -1.70
N PRO A 113 20.34 -2.95 -2.34
CA PRO A 113 20.13 -4.31 -2.82
C PRO A 113 19.80 -5.32 -1.71
N SER A 114 20.16 -5.02 -0.45
CA SER A 114 19.96 -5.91 0.70
C SER A 114 18.55 -5.83 1.28
N THR A 115 17.72 -4.90 0.83
CA THR A 115 16.34 -4.71 1.33
C THR A 115 15.53 -6.00 1.24
N VAL A 116 14.99 -6.44 2.37
CA VAL A 116 14.03 -7.56 2.43
C VAL A 116 12.62 -6.98 2.44
N THR A 117 11.86 -7.28 1.39
CA THR A 117 10.48 -6.82 1.26
C THR A 117 9.51 -7.68 2.07
N LEU A 118 8.30 -7.18 2.34
CA LEU A 118 7.23 -7.93 3.00
C LEU A 118 7.01 -9.33 2.37
N PRO A 119 6.75 -9.47 1.05
CA PRO A 119 6.56 -10.80 0.47
C PRO A 119 7.84 -11.67 0.51
N GLN A 120 9.03 -11.07 0.37
CA GLN A 120 10.30 -11.78 0.52
C GLN A 120 10.50 -12.31 1.96
N HIS A 121 10.11 -11.53 2.95
CA HIS A 121 10.17 -11.94 4.36
C HIS A 121 9.31 -13.18 4.62
N PHE A 122 8.08 -13.20 4.10
CA PHE A 122 7.23 -14.38 4.15
C PHE A 122 7.87 -15.59 3.47
N LYS A 123 8.39 -15.41 2.25
CA LYS A 123 9.11 -16.44 1.49
C LYS A 123 10.29 -17.03 2.28
N ASN A 124 11.10 -16.16 2.87
CA ASN A 124 12.27 -16.55 3.67
C ASN A 124 11.90 -17.32 4.94
N ASN A 125 10.64 -17.19 5.41
CA ASN A 125 10.11 -17.87 6.58
C ASN A 125 9.17 -19.04 6.25
N GLY A 126 9.28 -19.63 5.04
CA GLY A 126 8.65 -20.88 4.67
C GLY A 126 7.24 -20.78 4.08
N TYR A 127 6.77 -19.57 3.77
CA TYR A 127 5.55 -19.38 3.01
C TYR A 127 5.79 -19.52 1.52
N VAL A 128 4.77 -19.99 0.80
CA VAL A 128 4.71 -19.82 -0.65
C VAL A 128 4.31 -18.37 -0.93
N SER A 129 5.21 -17.57 -1.47
CA SER A 129 4.96 -16.15 -1.79
C SER A 129 4.50 -16.01 -3.23
N LEU A 130 3.28 -15.52 -3.42
CA LEU A 130 2.55 -15.55 -4.69
C LEU A 130 2.11 -14.13 -5.08
N ARG A 131 2.22 -13.82 -6.39
CA ARG A 131 1.80 -12.54 -6.94
C ARG A 131 0.80 -12.72 -8.07
N SER A 132 -0.28 -11.93 -8.03
CA SER A 132 -1.20 -11.76 -9.15
C SER A 132 -1.53 -10.28 -9.34
N GLY A 133 -1.28 -9.74 -10.52
CA GLY A 133 -1.57 -8.33 -10.85
C GLY A 133 -0.54 -7.33 -10.30
N LYS A 134 -0.96 -6.07 -10.09
CA LYS A 134 -0.09 -4.94 -9.76
C LYS A 134 0.21 -4.86 -8.26
N ILE A 135 1.38 -5.36 -7.83
CA ILE A 135 1.85 -5.25 -6.42
C ILE A 135 2.97 -4.22 -6.32
N PHE A 136 4.10 -4.42 -6.98
CA PHE A 136 5.05 -3.35 -7.31
C PHE A 136 4.54 -2.54 -8.50
N HIS A 137 5.22 -1.47 -8.85
CA HIS A 137 4.86 -0.68 -10.02
C HIS A 137 5.20 -1.42 -11.31
N GLY A 138 4.44 -1.15 -12.39
CA GLY A 138 4.66 -1.79 -13.69
C GLY A 138 6.11 -1.62 -14.18
N GLY A 139 6.71 -2.71 -14.66
CA GLY A 139 8.11 -2.76 -15.09
C GLY A 139 9.15 -2.79 -13.96
N ILE A 140 8.74 -2.69 -12.69
CA ILE A 140 9.64 -2.68 -11.52
C ILE A 140 9.21 -3.75 -10.52
N ASP A 141 9.00 -4.98 -10.98
CA ASP A 141 8.68 -6.07 -10.07
C ASP A 141 9.92 -6.59 -9.36
N ASP A 142 9.74 -7.11 -8.15
CA ASP A 142 10.80 -7.67 -7.34
C ASP A 142 10.75 -9.21 -7.37
N GLN A 143 11.33 -9.81 -8.41
CA GLN A 143 11.27 -11.27 -8.64
C GLN A 143 11.74 -12.10 -7.44
N VAL A 144 12.74 -11.62 -6.68
CA VAL A 144 13.26 -12.37 -5.52
C VAL A 144 12.24 -12.50 -4.40
N SER A 145 11.25 -11.62 -4.37
CA SER A 145 10.14 -11.64 -3.41
C SER A 145 9.16 -12.80 -3.63
N TRP A 146 9.11 -13.38 -4.82
CA TRP A 146 8.07 -14.31 -5.22
C TRP A 146 8.55 -15.74 -5.36
N THR A 147 7.70 -16.69 -5.01
CA THR A 147 7.85 -18.10 -5.39
C THR A 147 7.27 -18.33 -6.78
N GLU A 148 6.12 -17.69 -7.06
CA GLU A 148 5.45 -17.78 -8.38
C GLU A 148 4.68 -16.47 -8.67
N GLY A 149 4.52 -16.14 -9.95
CA GLY A 149 3.76 -14.99 -10.43
C GLY A 149 4.57 -13.69 -10.56
N GLY A 150 5.85 -13.68 -10.16
CA GLY A 150 6.75 -12.55 -10.41
C GLY A 150 6.94 -12.28 -11.90
N GLU A 151 7.11 -11.01 -12.25
CA GLU A 151 7.38 -10.56 -13.62
C GLU A 151 8.82 -10.10 -13.77
N PRO A 152 9.41 -10.22 -14.96
CA PRO A 152 10.72 -9.62 -15.24
C PRO A 152 10.69 -8.11 -14.97
N THR A 153 11.73 -7.62 -14.35
CA THR A 153 11.94 -6.17 -14.23
C THR A 153 12.39 -5.60 -15.58
N ASP A 154 11.88 -4.41 -15.92
CA ASP A 154 12.31 -3.71 -17.12
C ASP A 154 13.75 -3.19 -16.93
N PRO A 155 14.72 -3.66 -17.73
CA PRO A 155 16.10 -3.22 -17.60
C PRO A 155 16.27 -1.72 -17.90
N ASN A 156 15.38 -1.10 -18.69
CA ASN A 156 15.41 0.35 -18.90
C ASN A 156 15.19 1.14 -17.61
N ILE A 157 14.49 0.54 -16.63
CA ILE A 157 14.25 1.13 -15.32
C ILE A 157 15.33 0.66 -14.34
N THR A 158 15.55 -0.65 -14.23
CA THR A 158 16.42 -1.24 -13.21
C THR A 158 17.91 -1.01 -13.45
N GLU A 159 18.32 -0.90 -14.73
CA GLU A 159 19.70 -0.64 -15.13
C GLU A 159 19.99 0.83 -15.45
N ARG A 160 19.04 1.72 -15.20
CA ARG A 160 19.22 3.16 -15.45
C ARG A 160 20.41 3.72 -14.64
N GLY A 161 21.41 4.26 -15.35
CA GLY A 161 22.67 4.74 -14.73
C GLY A 161 23.82 3.73 -14.76
N ASN A 162 23.60 2.49 -15.20
CA ASN A 162 24.69 1.58 -15.54
C ASN A 162 25.38 2.06 -16.84
N PRO A 163 26.69 2.39 -16.82
CA PRO A 163 27.38 2.93 -17.98
C PRO A 163 27.45 1.96 -19.18
N ASN A 164 27.26 0.66 -18.94
CA ASN A 164 27.26 -0.38 -19.96
C ASN A 164 25.85 -0.71 -20.48
N PHE A 165 24.82 -0.15 -19.86
CA PHE A 165 23.44 -0.41 -20.26
C PHE A 165 23.06 0.41 -21.50
N ARG A 166 22.53 -0.26 -22.50
CA ARG A 166 21.95 0.36 -23.70
C ARG A 166 20.44 0.23 -23.64
N PRO A 167 19.67 1.34 -23.47
CA PRO A 167 18.22 1.28 -23.40
C PRO A 167 17.63 0.60 -24.65
N THR A 168 16.78 -0.38 -24.44
CA THR A 168 15.90 -0.90 -25.49
C THR A 168 14.66 0.00 -25.60
N LYS A 169 13.97 0.01 -26.76
CA LYS A 169 12.65 0.67 -26.83
C LYS A 169 11.77 0.11 -25.72
N PRO A 170 11.03 0.96 -24.95
CA PRO A 170 10.18 0.47 -23.87
C PRO A 170 9.24 -0.60 -24.42
N ALA A 171 9.31 -1.81 -23.91
CA ALA A 171 8.16 -2.70 -23.97
C ALA A 171 7.05 -1.97 -23.20
N ASN A 172 5.85 -1.88 -23.78
CA ASN A 172 4.68 -1.26 -23.13
C ASN A 172 4.42 -1.97 -21.81
N SER A 173 5.06 -1.50 -20.75
CA SER A 173 5.07 -2.13 -19.43
C SER A 173 3.94 -1.64 -18.53
N ASP A 174 3.17 -0.63 -18.99
CA ASP A 174 1.97 -0.21 -18.28
C ASP A 174 0.86 -1.24 -18.50
N PRO A 175 0.38 -1.94 -17.46
CA PRO A 175 -0.74 -2.86 -17.57
C PRO A 175 -1.99 -2.23 -18.19
N ALA A 176 -2.20 -0.92 -18.00
CA ALA A 176 -3.29 -0.19 -18.63
C ALA A 176 -3.07 -0.06 -20.14
N GLN A 177 -1.83 0.14 -20.61
CA GLN A 177 -1.49 0.17 -22.04
C GLN A 177 -1.57 -1.23 -22.68
N ALA A 178 -1.11 -2.26 -21.98
CA ALA A 178 -1.26 -3.65 -22.41
C ALA A 178 -2.74 -4.06 -22.54
N GLN A 179 -3.60 -3.54 -21.64
CA GLN A 179 -5.04 -3.76 -21.69
C GLN A 179 -5.72 -3.04 -22.86
N ALA A 180 -5.28 -1.83 -23.19
CA ALA A 180 -5.77 -1.11 -24.37
C ALA A 180 -5.48 -1.86 -25.67
N GLN A 181 -4.32 -2.52 -25.78
CA GLN A 181 -3.94 -3.33 -26.95
C GLN A 181 -4.81 -4.59 -27.09
N THR A 182 -5.12 -5.28 -25.98
CA THR A 182 -5.96 -6.49 -25.99
C THR A 182 -7.44 -6.20 -26.21
N ALA A 183 -7.89 -4.96 -25.96
CA ALA A 183 -9.26 -4.52 -26.22
C ALA A 183 -9.50 -3.99 -27.64
N GLY A 184 -8.52 -4.12 -28.56
CA GLY A 184 -8.64 -3.62 -29.96
C GLY A 184 -8.61 -2.09 -30.07
N VAL A 185 -8.17 -1.39 -29.03
CA VAL A 185 -8.06 0.07 -29.02
C VAL A 185 -6.71 0.49 -29.58
N ASN A 186 -6.71 1.41 -30.55
CA ASN A 186 -5.50 1.89 -31.23
C ASN A 186 -4.57 2.60 -30.21
N ILE A 187 -3.29 2.19 -30.15
CA ILE A 187 -2.29 2.68 -29.17
C ILE A 187 -2.03 4.20 -29.28
N ALA A 188 -2.30 4.79 -30.45
CA ALA A 188 -2.22 6.24 -30.63
C ALA A 188 -3.21 7.02 -29.76
N ASP A 189 -4.29 6.36 -29.27
CA ASP A 189 -5.30 6.92 -28.36
C ASP A 189 -5.10 6.49 -26.90
N SER A 190 -3.88 6.15 -26.48
CA SER A 190 -3.55 5.68 -25.12
C SER A 190 -3.66 6.79 -24.02
N ASN A 191 -4.49 7.80 -24.28
CA ASN A 191 -4.78 8.83 -23.30
C ASN A 191 -5.59 8.23 -22.13
N SER A 192 -5.10 8.37 -20.91
CA SER A 192 -5.81 7.98 -19.68
C SER A 192 -7.13 8.75 -19.48
N ASP A 193 -7.28 9.90 -20.13
CA ASP A 193 -8.43 10.81 -20.06
C ASP A 193 -9.59 10.38 -20.94
N ARG A 194 -10.13 9.19 -20.66
CA ARG A 194 -11.31 8.65 -21.35
C ARG A 194 -12.07 7.67 -20.45
N ILE A 195 -13.29 7.35 -20.83
CA ILE A 195 -14.11 6.32 -20.20
C ILE A 195 -14.13 5.10 -21.11
N VAL A 196 -13.93 3.90 -20.55
CA VAL A 196 -13.93 2.64 -21.30
C VAL A 196 -15.05 1.74 -20.80
N VAL A 197 -15.97 1.38 -21.70
CA VAL A 197 -17.02 0.41 -21.42
C VAL A 197 -16.63 -0.92 -22.05
N LEU A 198 -16.57 -1.99 -21.23
CA LEU A 198 -16.21 -3.33 -21.69
C LEU A 198 -17.45 -4.13 -22.06
N ASP A 199 -17.28 -5.04 -23.03
CA ASP A 199 -18.27 -6.06 -23.35
C ASP A 199 -18.28 -7.18 -22.31
N GLY A 200 -19.39 -7.95 -22.27
CA GLY A 200 -19.56 -9.13 -21.42
C GLY A 200 -19.36 -8.82 -19.93
N ASP A 201 -18.69 -9.70 -19.26
CA ASP A 201 -18.31 -9.58 -17.83
C ASP A 201 -16.90 -8.99 -17.60
N GLY A 202 -16.25 -8.58 -18.70
CA GLY A 202 -14.91 -8.01 -18.66
C GLY A 202 -13.80 -9.05 -18.58
N GLU A 203 -14.00 -10.27 -19.11
CA GLU A 203 -13.07 -11.41 -19.05
C GLU A 203 -11.72 -11.06 -19.68
N ASN A 204 -11.73 -10.22 -20.70
CA ASN A 204 -10.52 -9.72 -21.38
C ASN A 204 -9.79 -8.61 -20.60
N HIS A 205 -10.33 -8.12 -19.47
CA HIS A 205 -9.69 -7.12 -18.67
C HIS A 205 -8.63 -7.72 -17.74
N GLY A 206 -7.55 -6.96 -17.49
CA GLY A 206 -6.44 -7.40 -16.63
C GLY A 206 -6.87 -7.79 -15.23
N ASP A 207 -7.79 -7.05 -14.61
CA ASP A 207 -8.26 -7.34 -13.26
C ASP A 207 -9.08 -8.63 -13.18
N TYR A 208 -9.86 -8.96 -14.22
CA TYR A 208 -10.53 -10.26 -14.30
C TYR A 208 -9.49 -11.40 -14.34
N ARG A 209 -8.45 -11.28 -15.18
CA ARG A 209 -7.37 -12.26 -15.26
C ARG A 209 -6.55 -12.33 -13.97
N THR A 210 -6.35 -11.19 -13.29
CA THR A 210 -5.72 -11.12 -11.97
C THR A 210 -6.49 -11.96 -10.95
N ALA A 211 -7.81 -11.80 -10.87
CA ALA A 211 -8.65 -12.61 -9.99
C ALA A 211 -8.58 -14.10 -10.35
N THR A 212 -8.67 -14.43 -11.64
CA THR A 212 -8.60 -15.83 -12.11
C THR A 212 -7.25 -16.48 -11.74
N ARG A 213 -6.11 -15.77 -11.91
CA ARG A 213 -4.80 -16.27 -11.50
C ARG A 213 -4.71 -16.45 -9.99
N ALA A 214 -5.26 -15.52 -9.20
CA ALA A 214 -5.31 -15.64 -7.74
C ALA A 214 -6.12 -16.86 -7.29
N ILE A 215 -7.25 -17.16 -7.94
CA ILE A 215 -8.07 -18.35 -7.70
C ILE A 215 -7.25 -19.62 -7.98
N ASN A 216 -6.56 -19.69 -9.12
CA ASN A 216 -5.72 -20.84 -9.47
C ASN A 216 -4.59 -21.04 -8.44
N PHE A 217 -4.00 -19.96 -7.91
CA PHE A 217 -3.01 -20.05 -6.83
C PHE A 217 -3.59 -20.59 -5.53
N ILE A 218 -4.79 -20.13 -5.14
CA ILE A 218 -5.48 -20.64 -3.95
C ILE A 218 -5.71 -22.15 -4.08
N GLU A 219 -6.23 -22.61 -5.22
CA GLU A 219 -6.47 -24.05 -5.47
C GLU A 219 -5.17 -24.87 -5.48
N LYS A 220 -4.11 -24.36 -6.11
CA LYS A 220 -2.81 -25.02 -6.23
C LYS A 220 -2.08 -25.14 -4.88
N TYR A 221 -2.21 -24.15 -4.01
CA TYR A 221 -1.41 -24.04 -2.79
C TYR A 221 -2.21 -24.13 -1.50
N LYS A 222 -3.49 -24.57 -1.54
CA LYS A 222 -4.39 -24.65 -0.38
C LYS A 222 -3.85 -25.47 0.81
N ASP A 223 -2.97 -26.43 0.53
CA ASP A 223 -2.40 -27.34 1.55
C ASP A 223 -1.06 -26.83 2.13
N ARG A 224 -0.63 -25.63 1.74
CA ARG A 224 0.62 -25.01 2.20
C ARG A 224 0.36 -23.60 2.70
N PRO A 225 1.09 -23.13 3.71
CA PRO A 225 0.99 -21.71 4.11
C PRO A 225 1.44 -20.81 2.96
N PHE A 226 0.61 -19.82 2.61
CA PHE A 226 0.91 -18.88 1.53
C PHE A 226 0.74 -17.42 1.94
N PHE A 227 1.51 -16.58 1.29
CA PHE A 227 1.31 -15.14 1.19
C PHE A 227 0.91 -14.84 -0.25
N LEU A 228 -0.36 -14.57 -0.50
CA LEU A 228 -0.88 -14.26 -1.83
C LEU A 228 -1.19 -12.77 -1.93
N ALA A 229 -0.39 -12.06 -2.73
CA ALA A 229 -0.61 -10.67 -3.07
C ALA A 229 -1.41 -10.56 -4.37
N VAL A 230 -2.55 -9.87 -4.31
CA VAL A 230 -3.46 -9.63 -5.43
C VAL A 230 -3.62 -8.14 -5.64
N GLY A 231 -3.12 -7.62 -6.76
CA GLY A 231 -3.14 -6.20 -7.06
C GLY A 231 -4.05 -5.86 -8.23
N PHE A 232 -5.16 -5.21 -7.95
CA PHE A 232 -6.07 -4.69 -8.97
C PHE A 232 -5.62 -3.32 -9.46
N VAL A 233 -5.78 -3.07 -10.76
CA VAL A 233 -5.45 -1.78 -11.37
C VAL A 233 -6.63 -0.81 -11.20
N LYS A 234 -7.87 -1.30 -11.26
CA LYS A 234 -9.03 -0.40 -11.12
C LYS A 234 -9.23 0.05 -9.67
N PRO A 235 -9.67 1.31 -9.47
CA PRO A 235 -10.22 2.28 -10.46
C PRO A 235 -9.22 3.21 -11.16
N HIS A 236 -7.91 2.92 -11.20
CA HIS A 236 -6.92 3.73 -11.93
C HIS A 236 -7.38 4.05 -13.35
N SER A 237 -7.05 5.26 -13.82
CA SER A 237 -7.39 5.76 -15.15
C SER A 237 -6.79 4.92 -16.30
N PRO A 238 -7.46 4.79 -17.46
CA PRO A 238 -8.82 5.23 -17.73
C PRO A 238 -9.84 4.46 -16.89
N PRO A 239 -10.88 5.11 -16.33
CA PRO A 239 -11.99 4.41 -15.69
C PRO A 239 -12.61 3.41 -16.64
N THR A 240 -12.62 2.13 -16.25
CA THR A 240 -12.99 1.01 -17.13
C THR A 240 -13.85 0.01 -16.38
N ALA A 241 -15.00 -0.35 -16.95
CA ALA A 241 -15.86 -1.41 -16.42
C ALA A 241 -16.79 -1.97 -17.50
N PRO A 242 -17.34 -3.19 -17.35
CA PRO A 242 -18.50 -3.65 -18.10
C PRO A 242 -19.72 -2.75 -17.91
N LYS A 243 -20.54 -2.63 -18.97
CA LYS A 243 -21.75 -1.78 -19.00
C LYS A 243 -22.62 -1.94 -17.76
N LYS A 244 -22.84 -3.16 -17.29
CA LYS A 244 -23.68 -3.46 -16.12
C LYS A 244 -23.28 -2.71 -14.85
N PHE A 245 -22.01 -2.34 -14.68
CA PHE A 245 -21.56 -1.56 -13.53
C PHE A 245 -21.83 -0.06 -13.70
N PHE A 246 -21.85 0.46 -14.92
CA PHE A 246 -22.31 1.82 -15.20
C PHE A 246 -23.81 1.96 -14.95
N ASP A 247 -24.60 0.93 -15.28
CA ASP A 247 -26.06 0.92 -15.10
C ASP A 247 -26.49 0.94 -13.62
N LEU A 248 -25.57 0.67 -12.69
CA LEU A 248 -25.81 0.81 -11.24
C LEU A 248 -26.01 2.26 -10.80
N TYR A 249 -25.61 3.24 -11.62
CA TYR A 249 -25.50 4.63 -11.22
C TYR A 249 -26.24 5.58 -12.17
N ASP A 250 -27.20 6.31 -11.62
CA ASP A 250 -27.81 7.46 -12.29
C ASP A 250 -26.84 8.65 -12.23
N VAL A 251 -26.35 9.09 -13.38
CA VAL A 251 -25.37 10.19 -13.48
C VAL A 251 -25.86 11.48 -12.84
N LYS A 252 -27.19 11.75 -12.89
CA LYS A 252 -27.80 12.95 -12.32
C LYS A 252 -27.71 13.00 -10.79
N LYS A 253 -27.54 11.84 -10.15
CA LYS A 253 -27.43 11.69 -8.69
C LYS A 253 -25.98 11.66 -8.21
N ILE A 254 -25.00 11.66 -9.11
CA ILE A 254 -23.58 11.67 -8.72
C ILE A 254 -23.22 13.01 -8.08
N PRO A 255 -22.82 13.05 -6.79
CA PRO A 255 -22.45 14.29 -6.13
C PRO A 255 -21.10 14.80 -6.61
N LEU A 256 -20.99 16.11 -6.78
CA LEU A 256 -19.71 16.77 -6.95
C LEU A 256 -19.19 17.24 -5.58
N PRO A 257 -17.85 17.39 -5.41
CA PRO A 257 -17.27 17.87 -4.17
C PRO A 257 -17.70 19.31 -3.88
N VAL A 258 -17.67 19.69 -2.60
CA VAL A 258 -18.06 21.05 -2.15
C VAL A 258 -17.12 22.15 -2.65
N ASP A 259 -15.89 21.78 -2.97
CA ASP A 259 -14.83 22.62 -3.52
C ASP A 259 -14.51 22.27 -4.98
N PHE A 260 -15.52 21.80 -5.70
CA PHE A 260 -15.39 21.50 -7.13
C PHE A 260 -14.86 22.71 -7.91
N GLY A 261 -13.89 22.45 -8.77
CA GLY A 261 -13.31 23.44 -9.68
C GLY A 261 -13.21 22.92 -11.11
N ALA A 262 -13.33 23.80 -12.11
CA ALA A 262 -13.19 23.43 -13.51
C ALA A 262 -11.74 23.06 -13.88
N THR A 263 -10.77 23.67 -13.20
CA THR A 263 -9.32 23.44 -13.38
C THR A 263 -8.63 23.40 -12.04
N PRO A 264 -7.47 22.73 -11.91
CA PRO A 264 -6.71 22.70 -10.67
C PRO A 264 -6.28 24.11 -10.23
N LYS A 265 -6.65 24.47 -9.01
CA LYS A 265 -6.30 25.77 -8.42
C LYS A 265 -6.12 25.67 -6.92
N ALA A 266 -5.05 26.26 -6.41
CA ALA A 266 -4.85 26.41 -4.97
C ALA A 266 -5.98 27.25 -4.37
N LEU A 267 -6.49 26.83 -3.21
CA LEU A 267 -7.48 27.62 -2.47
C LEU A 267 -6.84 28.90 -1.89
N ALA A 268 -7.68 29.89 -1.60
CA ALA A 268 -7.22 31.15 -1.02
C ALA A 268 -6.37 30.91 0.24
N GLY A 269 -5.19 31.50 0.28
CA GLY A 269 -4.23 31.37 1.37
C GLY A 269 -3.39 30.07 1.34
N ALA A 270 -3.64 29.14 0.43
CA ALA A 270 -2.75 28.01 0.21
C ALA A 270 -1.65 28.38 -0.80
N PRO A 271 -0.41 27.87 -0.65
CA PRO A 271 0.65 28.14 -1.60
C PRO A 271 0.35 27.49 -2.96
N GLU A 272 0.68 28.18 -4.05
CA GLU A 272 0.43 27.69 -5.42
C GLU A 272 1.06 26.31 -5.69
N ILE A 273 2.20 26.02 -5.06
CA ILE A 273 2.87 24.73 -5.18
C ILE A 273 2.06 23.57 -4.59
N SER A 274 1.07 23.84 -3.74
CA SER A 274 0.26 22.80 -3.08
C SER A 274 -0.58 21.97 -4.05
N ILE A 275 -0.77 22.45 -5.27
CA ILE A 275 -1.52 21.76 -6.31
C ILE A 275 -0.88 21.99 -7.68
N SER A 276 -0.69 20.92 -8.43
CA SER A 276 -0.23 21.05 -9.81
C SER A 276 -1.28 21.79 -10.66
N PRO A 277 -0.90 22.79 -11.46
CA PRO A 277 -1.85 23.58 -12.25
C PRO A 277 -2.45 22.79 -13.42
N ARG A 278 -1.99 21.56 -13.65
CA ARG A 278 -2.52 20.66 -14.70
C ARG A 278 -2.81 19.29 -14.10
N ASN A 279 -3.89 18.70 -14.58
CA ASN A 279 -4.19 17.31 -14.31
C ASN A 279 -3.29 16.38 -15.14
N SER A 280 -2.92 15.24 -14.58
CA SER A 280 -2.04 14.25 -15.23
C SER A 280 -2.77 12.99 -15.68
N ASP A 281 -3.97 12.73 -15.15
CA ASP A 281 -4.66 11.46 -15.36
C ASP A 281 -5.98 11.64 -16.12
N LEU A 282 -6.87 12.51 -15.67
CA LEU A 282 -8.18 12.83 -16.26
C LEU A 282 -8.29 14.34 -16.45
N PHE A 283 -9.08 14.80 -17.41
CA PHE A 283 -9.22 16.20 -17.80
C PHE A 283 -7.88 16.89 -18.11
N ILE A 284 -7.03 16.17 -18.88
CA ILE A 284 -5.69 16.63 -19.24
C ILE A 284 -5.80 17.75 -20.28
N GLY A 285 -5.40 18.99 -19.88
CA GLY A 285 -5.40 20.15 -20.77
C GLY A 285 -6.78 20.68 -21.17
N ARG A 286 -7.84 20.25 -20.48
CA ARG A 286 -9.22 20.72 -20.66
C ARG A 286 -9.92 20.97 -19.33
N GLU A 287 -10.97 21.74 -19.36
CA GLU A 287 -11.82 22.00 -18.19
C GLU A 287 -12.74 20.82 -17.87
N SER A 288 -13.01 20.61 -16.59
CA SER A 288 -14.00 19.68 -16.10
C SER A 288 -15.31 20.42 -15.83
N THR A 289 -16.29 20.34 -16.76
CA THR A 289 -17.62 20.88 -16.50
C THR A 289 -18.35 19.99 -15.47
N PRO A 290 -19.39 20.50 -14.77
CA PRO A 290 -20.17 19.68 -13.84
C PRO A 290 -20.74 18.43 -14.47
N GLU A 291 -21.21 18.48 -15.72
CA GLU A 291 -21.80 17.35 -16.46
C GLU A 291 -20.76 16.29 -16.75
N LEU A 292 -19.63 16.68 -17.37
CA LEU A 292 -18.52 15.77 -17.68
C LEU A 292 -17.91 15.18 -16.41
N SER A 293 -17.87 15.95 -15.33
CA SER A 293 -17.36 15.51 -14.03
C SER A 293 -18.24 14.44 -13.39
N ARG A 294 -19.57 14.56 -13.50
CA ARG A 294 -20.47 13.52 -13.03
C ARG A 294 -20.32 12.24 -13.83
N GLU A 295 -20.18 12.32 -15.15
CA GLU A 295 -19.92 11.15 -16.00
C GLU A 295 -18.58 10.49 -15.65
N MET A 296 -17.53 11.25 -15.46
CA MET A 296 -16.21 10.71 -15.09
C MET A 296 -16.22 10.07 -13.69
N LYS A 297 -16.90 10.72 -12.72
CA LYS A 297 -17.04 10.15 -11.37
C LYS A 297 -17.92 8.91 -11.36
N ARG A 298 -19.00 8.88 -12.18
CA ARG A 298 -19.78 7.68 -12.44
C ARG A 298 -18.91 6.54 -12.96
N ALA A 299 -18.04 6.82 -13.91
CA ALA A 299 -17.13 5.84 -14.48
C ALA A 299 -16.12 5.33 -13.44
N TYR A 300 -15.60 6.20 -12.56
CA TYR A 300 -14.77 5.80 -11.44
C TYR A 300 -15.52 4.87 -10.48
N TRP A 301 -16.78 5.16 -10.14
CA TRP A 301 -17.61 4.29 -9.30
C TRP A 301 -17.91 2.95 -9.98
N ALA A 302 -18.21 2.95 -11.28
CA ALA A 302 -18.39 1.72 -12.06
C ALA A 302 -17.13 0.86 -12.06
N SER A 303 -15.95 1.47 -12.26
CA SER A 303 -14.65 0.78 -12.17
C SER A 303 -14.38 0.21 -10.77
N THR A 304 -14.76 0.94 -9.73
CA THR A 304 -14.65 0.47 -8.33
C THR A 304 -15.55 -0.74 -8.08
N SER A 305 -16.80 -0.71 -8.58
CA SER A 305 -17.72 -1.86 -8.45
C SER A 305 -17.28 -3.06 -9.28
N PHE A 306 -16.64 -2.84 -10.43
CA PHE A 306 -16.04 -3.92 -11.20
C PHE A 306 -14.87 -4.57 -10.47
N MET A 307 -13.98 -3.78 -9.88
CA MET A 307 -12.89 -4.26 -9.02
C MET A 307 -13.45 -5.01 -7.81
N ASP A 308 -14.47 -4.48 -7.13
CA ASP A 308 -15.15 -5.14 -6.01
C ASP A 308 -15.68 -6.53 -6.38
N ALA A 309 -16.26 -6.67 -7.57
CA ALA A 309 -16.71 -7.98 -8.07
C ALA A 309 -15.53 -8.96 -8.25
N GLN A 310 -14.36 -8.48 -8.67
CA GLN A 310 -13.17 -9.34 -8.77
C GLN A 310 -12.64 -9.74 -7.38
N VAL A 311 -12.68 -8.82 -6.41
CA VAL A 311 -12.40 -9.13 -4.99
C VAL A 311 -13.32 -10.24 -4.49
N GLY A 312 -14.62 -10.17 -4.81
CA GLY A 312 -15.62 -11.20 -4.48
C GLY A 312 -15.21 -12.57 -4.98
N ARG A 313 -14.84 -12.70 -6.25
CA ARG A 313 -14.39 -13.96 -6.86
C ARG A 313 -13.23 -14.61 -6.10
N VAL A 314 -12.25 -13.81 -5.68
CA VAL A 314 -11.08 -14.31 -4.93
C VAL A 314 -11.48 -14.76 -3.52
N ILE A 315 -12.34 -13.99 -2.82
CA ILE A 315 -12.83 -14.33 -1.49
C ILE A 315 -13.67 -15.61 -1.52
N ASP A 316 -14.56 -15.75 -2.50
CA ASP A 316 -15.41 -16.93 -2.66
C ASP A 316 -14.55 -18.19 -2.92
N SER A 317 -13.43 -18.07 -3.62
CA SER A 317 -12.47 -19.17 -3.78
C SER A 317 -11.83 -19.59 -2.46
N LEU A 318 -11.48 -18.65 -1.56
CA LEU A 318 -11.01 -18.99 -0.22
C LEU A 318 -12.07 -19.76 0.57
N GLU A 319 -13.32 -19.32 0.52
CA GLU A 319 -14.43 -19.96 1.24
C GLU A 319 -14.69 -21.36 0.69
N LYS A 320 -14.74 -21.52 -0.65
CA LYS A 320 -14.92 -22.80 -1.34
C LYS A 320 -13.83 -23.82 -1.00
N ASN A 321 -12.59 -23.38 -0.81
CA ASN A 321 -11.46 -24.23 -0.45
C ASN A 321 -11.28 -24.43 1.07
N GLY A 322 -12.23 -23.95 1.92
CA GLY A 322 -12.18 -24.13 3.37
C GLY A 322 -11.09 -23.33 4.08
N LEU A 323 -10.55 -22.29 3.42
CA LEU A 323 -9.42 -21.49 3.93
C LEU A 323 -9.83 -20.23 4.70
N LYS A 324 -11.13 -19.92 4.75
CA LYS A 324 -11.67 -18.72 5.39
C LYS A 324 -11.21 -18.53 6.84
N ASP A 325 -11.24 -19.62 7.61
CA ASP A 325 -10.93 -19.60 9.05
C ASP A 325 -9.44 -19.77 9.36
N ASN A 326 -8.61 -19.76 8.32
CA ASN A 326 -7.15 -19.82 8.45
C ASN A 326 -6.43 -18.75 7.59
N THR A 327 -7.13 -17.71 7.15
CA THR A 327 -6.55 -16.67 6.28
C THR A 327 -6.82 -15.27 6.84
N ILE A 328 -5.76 -14.49 6.99
CA ILE A 328 -5.83 -13.04 7.22
C ILE A 328 -6.07 -12.38 5.87
N ILE A 329 -7.09 -11.54 5.77
CA ILE A 329 -7.37 -10.75 4.57
C ILE A 329 -7.04 -9.30 4.86
N VAL A 330 -6.16 -8.71 4.06
CA VAL A 330 -5.86 -7.28 4.04
C VAL A 330 -6.39 -6.70 2.74
N PHE A 331 -7.19 -5.63 2.80
CA PHE A 331 -7.65 -4.88 1.65
C PHE A 331 -7.31 -3.40 1.85
N PHE A 332 -6.68 -2.77 0.85
CA PHE A 332 -6.27 -1.36 0.93
C PHE A 332 -6.14 -0.70 -0.45
N GLY A 333 -6.22 0.65 -0.47
CA GLY A 333 -5.76 1.47 -1.59
C GLY A 333 -4.26 1.79 -1.44
N ASP A 334 -3.52 1.85 -2.53
CA ASP A 334 -2.08 2.18 -2.49
C ASP A 334 -1.81 3.67 -2.23
N HIS A 335 -2.67 4.54 -2.66
CA HIS A 335 -2.79 5.97 -2.35
C HIS A 335 -4.21 6.46 -2.64
N GLY A 336 -4.50 7.71 -2.27
CA GLY A 336 -5.79 8.32 -2.56
C GLY A 336 -5.89 8.88 -3.99
N TYR A 337 -6.99 9.61 -4.26
CA TYR A 337 -7.27 10.20 -5.55
C TYR A 337 -8.21 11.40 -5.41
N HIS A 338 -8.11 12.39 -6.30
CA HIS A 338 -9.04 13.52 -6.39
C HIS A 338 -10.03 13.30 -7.53
N LEU A 339 -11.30 13.63 -7.28
CA LEU A 339 -12.41 13.51 -8.22
C LEU A 339 -13.14 14.85 -8.42
N GLY A 340 -12.35 15.91 -8.65
CA GLY A 340 -12.84 17.27 -8.89
C GLY A 340 -12.63 18.24 -7.73
N GLU A 341 -12.19 17.76 -6.56
CA GLU A 341 -11.81 18.66 -5.46
C GLU A 341 -10.71 19.60 -5.90
N LYS A 342 -10.87 20.90 -5.64
CA LYS A 342 -9.93 21.95 -6.06
C LYS A 342 -9.63 21.91 -7.58
N GLY A 343 -10.56 21.35 -8.39
CA GLY A 343 -10.39 21.11 -9.82
C GLY A 343 -9.45 19.99 -10.19
N LYS A 344 -8.96 19.20 -9.21
CA LYS A 344 -7.96 18.16 -9.42
C LYS A 344 -8.63 16.83 -9.76
N TRP A 345 -8.09 16.16 -10.81
CA TRP A 345 -8.48 14.84 -11.29
C TRP A 345 -7.25 13.95 -11.45
N SER A 346 -6.50 13.83 -10.39
CA SER A 346 -5.29 13.01 -10.30
C SER A 346 -4.83 12.95 -8.83
N LYS A 347 -3.84 12.11 -8.53
CA LYS A 347 -3.22 11.97 -7.21
C LYS A 347 -1.93 12.77 -7.07
N ALA A 348 -1.13 12.80 -8.14
CA ALA A 348 0.27 13.24 -8.11
C ALA A 348 0.43 14.67 -7.53
N TYR A 349 1.48 14.82 -6.76
CA TYR A 349 1.94 16.08 -6.16
C TYR A 349 0.97 16.72 -5.16
N SER A 350 -0.01 15.98 -4.64
CA SER A 350 -1.00 16.49 -3.70
C SER A 350 -0.81 15.88 -2.32
N LEU A 351 -0.53 16.72 -1.33
CA LEU A 351 -0.48 16.32 0.08
C LEU A 351 -1.80 16.60 0.83
N TYR A 352 -2.87 16.89 0.11
CA TYR A 352 -4.21 16.98 0.70
C TYR A 352 -4.74 15.61 1.15
N GLU A 353 -5.71 15.64 2.07
CA GLU A 353 -6.37 14.45 2.64
C GLU A 353 -6.68 13.39 1.59
N LEU A 354 -7.33 13.76 0.50
CA LEU A 354 -7.84 12.83 -0.50
C LEU A 354 -6.76 12.22 -1.40
N GLY A 355 -5.58 12.83 -1.48
CA GLY A 355 -4.43 12.26 -2.16
C GLY A 355 -3.69 11.20 -1.33
N LEU A 356 -3.86 11.23 0.00
CA LEU A 356 -3.10 10.42 0.94
C LEU A 356 -3.94 9.39 1.69
N ARG A 357 -5.20 9.71 2.02
CA ARG A 357 -6.07 8.81 2.77
C ARG A 357 -6.56 7.67 1.90
N VAL A 358 -6.44 6.46 2.43
CA VAL A 358 -6.78 5.22 1.75
C VAL A 358 -7.76 4.37 2.57
N PRO A 359 -8.57 3.53 1.96
CA PRO A 359 -9.24 2.46 2.68
C PRO A 359 -8.19 1.46 3.18
N LEU A 360 -8.37 0.97 4.41
CA LEU A 360 -7.60 -0.13 4.98
C LEU A 360 -8.53 -1.00 5.83
N LEU A 361 -8.63 -2.27 5.47
CA LEU A 361 -9.38 -3.30 6.17
C LEU A 361 -8.44 -4.46 6.49
N ILE A 362 -8.51 -4.97 7.71
CA ILE A 362 -7.81 -6.20 8.12
C ILE A 362 -8.83 -7.12 8.75
N ALA A 363 -9.17 -8.21 8.06
CA ALA A 363 -10.05 -9.26 8.57
C ALA A 363 -9.23 -10.47 9.01
N MET A 364 -9.39 -10.85 10.27
CA MET A 364 -8.78 -12.05 10.84
C MET A 364 -9.83 -13.12 11.07
N PRO A 365 -9.44 -14.41 11.09
CA PRO A 365 -10.34 -15.50 11.47
C PRO A 365 -11.05 -15.21 12.80
N ASN A 366 -12.35 -15.50 12.85
CA ASN A 366 -13.19 -15.37 14.05
C ASN A 366 -13.31 -13.95 14.64
N GLN A 367 -13.00 -12.92 13.88
CA GLN A 367 -13.24 -11.52 14.29
C GLN A 367 -14.63 -11.03 13.88
N LYS A 368 -15.15 -10.09 14.69
CA LYS A 368 -16.37 -9.33 14.40
C LYS A 368 -15.99 -7.97 13.79
N ALA A 369 -16.94 -7.34 13.10
CA ALA A 369 -16.79 -5.99 12.59
C ALA A 369 -16.42 -5.00 13.72
N ARG A 370 -15.36 -4.22 13.50
CA ARG A 370 -14.89 -3.12 14.36
C ARG A 370 -14.31 -2.01 13.52
N SER A 371 -14.19 -0.83 14.11
CA SER A 371 -13.49 0.27 13.48
C SER A 371 -12.64 1.04 14.51
N THR A 372 -11.65 1.75 14.01
CA THR A 372 -10.83 2.66 14.81
C THR A 372 -10.59 3.96 14.04
N THR A 373 -10.60 5.07 14.78
CA THR A 373 -10.24 6.41 14.28
C THR A 373 -8.77 6.75 14.54
N ARG A 374 -7.97 5.79 15.05
CA ARG A 374 -6.53 5.96 15.22
C ARG A 374 -5.87 6.15 13.87
N ILE A 375 -4.90 7.06 13.82
CA ILE A 375 -4.12 7.32 12.62
C ILE A 375 -3.13 6.18 12.43
N VAL A 376 -3.13 5.57 11.25
CA VAL A 376 -2.21 4.48 10.89
C VAL A 376 -1.64 4.73 9.50
N GLU A 377 -0.56 4.08 9.20
CA GLU A 377 0.19 4.25 7.96
C GLU A 377 0.31 2.93 7.19
N LEU A 378 0.43 2.97 5.86
CA LEU A 378 0.62 1.75 5.08
C LEU A 378 1.95 1.05 5.39
N VAL A 379 2.98 1.76 5.83
CA VAL A 379 4.26 1.17 6.30
C VAL A 379 4.07 0.25 7.51
N ASP A 380 2.98 0.40 8.28
CA ASP A 380 2.65 -0.42 9.44
C ASP A 380 2.21 -1.85 9.03
N LEU A 381 1.83 -2.06 7.76
CA LEU A 381 1.36 -3.37 7.29
C LEU A 381 2.44 -4.45 7.37
N TYR A 382 3.69 -4.11 7.07
CA TYR A 382 4.78 -5.08 7.10
C TYR A 382 5.01 -5.65 8.51
N PRO A 383 5.31 -4.84 9.54
CA PRO A 383 5.48 -5.37 10.90
C PRO A 383 4.21 -6.01 11.45
N THR A 384 3.03 -5.52 11.07
CA THR A 384 1.75 -6.10 11.49
C THR A 384 1.59 -7.53 11.00
N LEU A 385 1.80 -7.80 9.72
CA LEU A 385 1.62 -9.13 9.16
C LEU A 385 2.69 -10.11 9.65
N ALA A 386 3.93 -9.65 9.84
CA ALA A 386 4.99 -10.45 10.46
C ALA A 386 4.59 -10.87 11.90
N ASP A 387 4.10 -9.93 12.70
CA ASP A 387 3.65 -10.14 14.09
C ASP A 387 2.45 -11.12 14.15
N LEU A 388 1.39 -10.87 13.37
CA LEU A 388 0.19 -11.71 13.35
C LEU A 388 0.48 -13.16 12.91
N CYS A 389 1.47 -13.35 12.04
CA CYS A 389 1.89 -14.67 11.58
C CYS A 389 2.98 -15.30 12.44
N GLY A 390 3.42 -14.64 13.51
CA GLY A 390 4.47 -15.10 14.41
C GLY A 390 5.84 -15.28 13.73
N LEU A 391 6.10 -14.44 12.71
CA LEU A 391 7.39 -14.38 12.02
C LEU A 391 8.41 -13.56 12.82
N PRO A 392 9.71 -13.72 12.57
CA PRO A 392 10.72 -12.84 13.16
C PRO A 392 10.39 -11.36 12.88
N LYS A 393 10.67 -10.49 13.87
CA LYS A 393 10.47 -9.05 13.68
C LYS A 393 11.37 -8.57 12.53
N PRO A 394 10.81 -7.90 11.50
CA PRO A 394 11.64 -7.35 10.44
C PRO A 394 12.55 -6.25 10.98
N THR A 395 13.72 -6.11 10.38
CA THR A 395 14.72 -5.10 10.73
C THR A 395 14.74 -3.97 9.71
N ASN A 396 15.27 -2.82 10.10
CA ASN A 396 15.38 -1.62 9.24
C ASN A 396 14.05 -1.19 8.64
N ILE A 397 13.00 -1.16 9.46
CA ILE A 397 11.66 -0.70 9.10
C ILE A 397 11.25 0.48 9.98
N SER A 398 10.36 1.30 9.48
CA SER A 398 9.85 2.53 10.14
C SER A 398 8.42 2.37 10.66
N GLY A 399 7.68 1.39 10.16
CA GLY A 399 6.33 1.07 10.62
C GLY A 399 6.30 0.33 11.96
N ASP A 400 5.14 0.39 12.63
CA ASP A 400 4.85 -0.36 13.85
C ASP A 400 3.69 -1.34 13.65
N SER A 401 3.67 -2.42 14.47
CA SER A 401 2.59 -3.41 14.38
C SER A 401 1.25 -2.85 14.83
N LEU A 402 0.22 -2.99 14.00
CA LEU A 402 -1.18 -2.66 14.31
C LEU A 402 -1.87 -3.73 15.17
N ALA A 403 -1.19 -4.80 15.56
CA ALA A 403 -1.76 -5.87 16.37
C ALA A 403 -2.42 -5.38 17.68
N PRO A 404 -1.90 -4.36 18.40
CA PRO A 404 -2.59 -3.78 19.55
C PRO A 404 -3.96 -3.20 19.18
N LEU A 405 -4.09 -2.50 18.05
CA LEU A 405 -5.35 -1.94 17.57
C LEU A 405 -6.32 -3.03 17.11
N LEU A 406 -5.82 -4.07 16.46
CA LEU A 406 -6.62 -5.24 16.06
C LEU A 406 -7.19 -5.98 17.27
N LYS A 407 -6.49 -5.97 18.40
CA LYS A 407 -6.96 -6.53 19.67
C LYS A 407 -7.95 -5.58 20.38
N ASN A 408 -7.63 -4.29 20.44
CA ASN A 408 -8.46 -3.24 21.04
C ASN A 408 -8.45 -1.98 20.17
N PRO A 409 -9.57 -1.62 19.49
CA PRO A 409 -9.65 -0.44 18.62
C PRO A 409 -9.28 0.88 19.31
N ASN A 410 -9.41 0.92 20.63
CA ASN A 410 -9.14 2.09 21.47
C ASN A 410 -7.78 2.03 22.19
N ALA A 411 -6.93 1.06 21.86
CA ALA A 411 -5.60 0.97 22.44
C ALA A 411 -4.83 2.30 22.33
N ALA A 412 -3.89 2.52 23.25
CA ALA A 412 -2.99 3.67 23.18
C ALA A 412 -2.21 3.62 21.87
N TRP A 413 -2.39 4.67 21.05
CA TRP A 413 -1.77 4.82 19.75
C TRP A 413 -1.75 6.30 19.41
N ASP A 414 -0.60 6.91 19.50
CA ASP A 414 -0.43 8.36 19.31
C ASP A 414 0.72 8.61 18.30
N ARG A 415 0.63 7.95 17.15
CA ARG A 415 1.56 8.17 16.05
C ARG A 415 0.93 9.09 15.02
N PRO A 416 1.65 10.12 14.56
CA PRO A 416 1.20 10.89 13.42
C PRO A 416 1.46 10.11 12.13
N ALA A 417 0.70 10.40 11.07
CA ALA A 417 1.05 9.93 9.74
C ALA A 417 1.99 10.92 9.06
N TYR A 418 3.02 10.39 8.40
CA TYR A 418 4.01 11.13 7.63
C TYR A 418 3.93 10.79 6.15
N SER A 419 3.80 11.81 5.33
CA SER A 419 3.78 11.66 3.87
C SER A 419 4.63 12.73 3.20
N VAL A 420 5.20 12.37 2.06
CA VAL A 420 6.02 13.29 1.27
C VAL A 420 5.60 13.28 -0.19
N THR A 421 5.97 14.32 -0.90
CA THR A 421 5.91 14.34 -2.36
C THR A 421 6.99 15.26 -2.90
N GLN A 422 7.44 15.01 -4.12
CA GLN A 422 8.35 15.89 -4.82
C GLN A 422 7.67 16.45 -6.06
N TYR A 423 7.56 17.76 -6.16
CA TYR A 423 7.06 18.44 -7.34
C TYR A 423 8.14 19.35 -7.91
N ARG A 424 8.61 19.03 -9.11
CA ARG A 424 9.83 19.65 -9.71
C ARG A 424 11.03 19.42 -8.79
N GLN A 425 11.63 20.49 -8.26
CA GLN A 425 12.77 20.41 -7.31
C GLN A 425 12.34 20.60 -5.85
N SER A 426 11.07 20.90 -5.60
CA SER A 426 10.56 21.19 -4.27
C SER A 426 10.07 19.91 -3.57
N LEU A 427 10.48 19.74 -2.32
CA LEU A 427 10.04 18.67 -1.45
C LEU A 427 8.91 19.15 -0.55
N GLY A 428 7.74 18.54 -0.72
CA GLY A 428 6.62 18.69 0.20
C GLY A 428 6.67 17.62 1.29
N ARG A 429 6.47 18.02 2.54
CA ARG A 429 6.37 17.12 3.70
C ARG A 429 5.09 17.38 4.46
N SER A 430 4.42 16.34 4.87
CA SER A 430 3.14 16.38 5.58
C SER A 430 3.21 15.59 6.87
N ILE A 431 2.70 16.15 7.95
CA ILE A 431 2.50 15.48 9.22
C ILE A 431 1.05 15.63 9.66
N ARG A 432 0.40 14.51 10.01
CA ARG A 432 -1.00 14.46 10.38
C ARG A 432 -1.18 13.85 11.76
N THR A 433 -1.85 14.59 12.63
CA THR A 433 -2.32 14.12 13.94
C THR A 433 -3.85 13.97 13.93
N SER A 434 -4.43 13.50 15.03
CA SER A 434 -5.90 13.40 15.17
C SER A 434 -6.62 14.74 14.97
N ARG A 435 -5.98 15.86 15.29
CA ARG A 435 -6.57 17.21 15.29
C ARG A 435 -6.08 18.12 14.17
N TRP A 436 -4.86 17.90 13.68
CA TRP A 436 -4.18 18.82 12.79
C TRP A 436 -3.53 18.09 11.63
N HIS A 437 -3.57 18.73 10.47
CA HIS A 437 -2.78 18.39 9.30
C HIS A 437 -1.90 19.58 8.93
N TYR A 438 -0.60 19.38 9.01
CA TYR A 438 0.39 20.38 8.63
C TYR A 438 1.19 19.92 7.42
N VAL A 439 1.36 20.80 6.46
CA VAL A 439 2.16 20.58 5.25
C VAL A 439 3.11 21.76 5.07
N GLU A 440 4.35 21.48 4.70
CA GLU A 440 5.30 22.49 4.29
C GLU A 440 6.04 22.06 3.04
N TRP A 441 6.45 23.06 2.26
CA TRP A 441 7.26 22.88 1.07
C TRP A 441 8.60 23.59 1.27
N ASP A 442 9.72 22.83 0.97
CA ASP A 442 11.10 23.32 1.15
C ASP A 442 11.34 23.94 2.54
N GLU A 443 10.93 23.21 3.58
CA GLU A 443 11.03 23.64 4.99
C GLU A 443 10.24 24.94 5.29
N GLY A 444 9.18 25.16 4.53
CA GLY A 444 8.33 26.34 4.63
C GLY A 444 8.74 27.52 3.75
N LYS A 445 9.88 27.45 3.06
CA LYS A 445 10.35 28.53 2.15
C LYS A 445 9.41 28.74 0.96
N SER A 446 8.82 27.62 0.45
CA SER A 446 7.85 27.65 -0.65
C SER A 446 6.40 27.61 -0.17
N GLY A 447 6.17 27.85 1.13
CA GLY A 447 4.87 27.95 1.76
C GLY A 447 4.50 26.77 2.66
N ALA A 448 3.44 26.97 3.43
CA ALA A 448 2.92 26.00 4.36
C ALA A 448 1.38 26.01 4.41
N MET A 449 0.80 24.93 4.90
CA MET A 449 -0.63 24.77 5.15
C MET A 449 -0.85 24.15 6.53
N LEU A 450 -1.92 24.59 7.20
CA LEU A 450 -2.41 24.00 8.43
C LEU A 450 -3.93 23.86 8.36
N TYR A 451 -4.45 22.68 8.63
CA TYR A 451 -5.88 22.37 8.65
C TYR A 451 -6.32 21.76 9.97
N ALA A 452 -7.49 22.15 10.47
CA ALA A 452 -8.12 21.57 11.64
C ALA A 452 -9.01 20.40 11.21
N THR A 453 -8.48 19.17 11.22
CA THR A 453 -9.07 18.00 10.55
C THR A 453 -10.50 17.65 10.94
N GLU A 454 -10.90 17.92 12.20
CA GLU A 454 -12.27 17.65 12.68
C GLU A 454 -13.27 18.74 12.26
N LYS A 455 -12.81 19.99 12.14
CA LYS A 455 -13.65 21.15 11.82
C LYS A 455 -13.69 21.46 10.33
N ASP A 456 -12.65 21.06 9.63
CA ASP A 456 -12.45 21.29 8.20
C ASP A 456 -11.94 20.02 7.52
N PRO A 457 -12.77 18.96 7.42
CA PRO A 457 -12.37 17.67 6.85
C PRO A 457 -12.08 17.75 5.35
N HIS A 458 -12.51 18.82 4.66
CA HIS A 458 -12.27 19.07 3.24
C HIS A 458 -11.06 19.94 2.97
N GLU A 459 -10.39 20.43 4.03
CA GLU A 459 -9.18 21.27 3.91
C GLU A 459 -9.43 22.52 3.05
N LEU A 460 -10.49 23.26 3.40
CA LEU A 460 -10.93 24.45 2.66
C LEU A 460 -10.26 25.73 3.14
N LYS A 461 -9.88 25.82 4.42
CA LYS A 461 -9.34 27.02 5.05
C LYS A 461 -7.93 26.78 5.59
N ASN A 462 -6.94 27.30 4.90
CA ASN A 462 -5.56 27.29 5.41
C ASN A 462 -5.42 28.24 6.61
N LEU A 463 -4.93 27.69 7.74
CA LEU A 463 -4.73 28.43 9.00
C LEU A 463 -3.26 28.78 9.25
N SER A 464 -2.35 28.47 8.31
CA SER A 464 -0.90 28.60 8.55
C SER A 464 -0.40 30.05 8.69
N SER A 465 -1.13 31.04 8.18
CA SER A 465 -0.79 32.46 8.30
C SER A 465 -1.50 33.18 9.46
N ASP A 466 -2.40 32.52 10.18
CA ASP A 466 -3.11 33.11 11.31
C ASP A 466 -2.24 33.01 12.59
N PRO A 467 -1.82 34.16 13.20
CA PRO A 467 -0.97 34.16 14.39
C PRO A 467 -1.54 33.35 15.58
N LYS A 468 -2.85 33.17 15.65
CA LYS A 468 -3.53 32.39 16.66
C LYS A 468 -3.03 30.93 16.70
N TYR A 469 -2.56 30.40 15.58
CA TYR A 469 -2.09 29.01 15.44
C TYR A 469 -0.56 28.87 15.48
N ALA A 470 0.19 29.96 15.79
CA ALA A 470 1.66 29.93 15.82
C ALA A 470 2.23 28.81 16.72
N LYS A 471 1.63 28.62 17.91
CA LYS A 471 2.00 27.53 18.83
C LYS A 471 1.74 26.14 18.19
N THR A 472 0.57 25.96 17.61
CA THR A 472 0.21 24.68 16.93
C THR A 472 1.17 24.39 15.79
N ILE A 473 1.51 25.40 14.98
CA ILE A 473 2.47 25.24 13.87
C ILE A 473 3.84 24.83 14.41
N ALA A 474 4.31 25.45 15.49
CA ALA A 474 5.59 25.07 16.11
C ALA A 474 5.58 23.62 16.60
N GLU A 475 4.50 23.16 17.24
CA GLU A 475 4.32 21.77 17.67
C GLU A 475 4.33 20.80 16.48
N MET A 476 3.61 21.11 15.40
CA MET A 476 3.57 20.29 14.20
C MET A 476 4.94 20.23 13.49
N LYS A 477 5.67 21.33 13.44
CA LYS A 477 7.06 21.37 12.93
C LYS A 477 8.00 20.51 13.77
N GLN A 478 7.84 20.49 15.10
CA GLN A 478 8.63 19.62 15.97
C GLN A 478 8.36 18.13 15.71
N LEU A 479 7.11 17.75 15.42
CA LEU A 479 6.78 16.39 15.01
C LEU A 479 7.41 16.06 13.67
N LEU A 480 7.30 16.97 12.69
CA LEU A 480 7.85 16.80 11.36
C LEU A 480 9.39 16.69 11.35
N ALA A 481 10.06 17.41 12.27
CA ALA A 481 11.53 17.36 12.41
C ALA A 481 12.05 16.00 12.92
N LYS A 482 11.19 15.18 13.53
CA LYS A 482 11.55 13.81 13.97
C LYS A 482 11.46 12.79 12.84
N MET A 483 10.83 13.15 11.72
CA MET A 483 10.63 12.25 10.60
C MET A 483 11.88 12.23 9.69
N PRO A 484 12.14 11.08 9.02
CA PRO A 484 13.32 10.98 8.17
C PRO A 484 13.26 11.96 7.01
N VAL A 485 14.39 12.59 6.75
CA VAL A 485 14.60 13.52 5.61
C VAL A 485 15.48 12.86 4.56
N ILE A 486 15.44 13.36 3.34
CA ILE A 486 16.42 12.99 2.30
C ILE A 486 17.74 13.68 2.68
N PRO A 487 18.84 12.90 2.85
CA PRO A 487 20.15 13.46 3.16
C PRO A 487 20.65 14.39 2.07
#